data_c4124d736f5020658d01124185b8abd4
#
_entry.id   c4124d736f5020658d01124185b8abd4
#
_cell.length_a   1.000
_cell.length_b   1.000
_cell.length_c   1.000
_cell.angle_alpha   90.00
_cell.angle_beta   90.00
_cell.angle_gamma   90.00
#
_symmetry.space_group_name_H-M   'P 1'
#
loop_
_entity.id
_entity.type
_entity.pdbx_description
1 polymer ?
#
loop_
_entity_poly.entity_id
_entity_poly.type
_entity_poly.pdbx_seq_one_letter_code
_entity_poly.pdbx_strand_id
1 'polypeptide(L)'
;MTKKLNKLAAVIVVASMLICEMAAYYRSIGSSIKERLEAIYAKYGRYLNKVDSFEFPGLSGMDKMAGIMAGLREKPLTEIGGYAVTKVVDYKNTAETGLPAANVLVYTLEGGATVIVRPSGTEPKIKTYFTTLGKDLAEAEAQKKVLADALKPILA
;
A
#
# COMPACT_ATOMS: atom_id res chain seq x y z
N MET A 1 -26.03 2.29 17.30
CA MET A 1 -24.60 2.01 17.54
C MET A 1 -24.33 0.55 17.85
N THR A 2 -25.09 -0.12 18.68
CA THR A 2 -24.94 -1.51 19.13
C THR A 2 -24.91 -2.58 18.03
N LYS A 3 -25.79 -2.52 17.02
CA LYS A 3 -25.81 -3.51 15.92
C LYS A 3 -24.54 -3.57 15.08
N LYS A 4 -23.87 -2.43 14.89
CA LYS A 4 -22.62 -2.34 14.10
C LYS A 4 -21.43 -2.90 14.90
N LEU A 5 -21.42 -2.67 16.22
CA LEU A 5 -20.43 -3.19 17.14
C LEU A 5 -20.50 -4.71 17.25
N ASN A 6 -21.73 -5.28 17.31
CA ASN A 6 -21.93 -6.72 17.40
C ASN A 6 -21.48 -7.45 16.10
N LYS A 7 -21.68 -6.84 14.93
CA LYS A 7 -21.19 -7.42 13.67
C LYS A 7 -19.66 -7.43 13.62
N LEU A 8 -19.01 -6.36 14.06
CA LEU A 8 -17.54 -6.29 14.10
C LEU A 8 -16.96 -7.31 15.08
N ALA A 9 -17.54 -7.44 16.26
CA ALA A 9 -17.14 -8.44 17.25
C ALA A 9 -17.28 -9.86 16.69
N ALA A 10 -18.39 -10.17 16.01
CA ALA A 10 -18.61 -11.46 15.39
C ALA A 10 -17.54 -11.77 14.31
N VAL A 11 -17.18 -10.80 13.47
CA VAL A 11 -16.12 -10.96 12.45
C VAL A 11 -14.77 -11.24 13.10
N ILE A 12 -14.43 -10.54 14.18
CA ILE A 12 -13.16 -10.75 14.90
C ILE A 12 -13.11 -12.16 15.49
N VAL A 13 -14.19 -12.60 16.15
CA VAL A 13 -14.26 -13.95 16.73
C VAL A 13 -14.10 -15.01 15.66
N VAL A 14 -14.85 -14.93 14.56
CA VAL A 14 -14.77 -15.91 13.46
C VAL A 14 -13.38 -15.93 12.84
N ALA A 15 -12.77 -14.79 12.59
CA ALA A 15 -11.40 -14.71 12.05
C ALA A 15 -10.39 -15.37 13.01
N SER A 16 -10.50 -15.11 14.32
CA SER A 16 -9.64 -15.74 15.33
C SER A 16 -9.81 -17.27 15.35
N MET A 17 -11.04 -17.76 15.29
CA MET A 17 -11.33 -19.20 15.24
C MET A 17 -10.71 -19.86 14.00
N LEU A 18 -10.86 -19.26 12.82
CA LEU A 18 -10.28 -19.76 11.57
C LEU A 18 -8.74 -19.80 11.62
N ILE A 19 -8.10 -18.79 12.22
CA ILE A 19 -6.64 -18.79 12.39
C ILE A 19 -6.21 -19.91 13.36
N CYS A 20 -6.94 -20.13 14.46
CA CYS A 20 -6.66 -21.22 15.39
C CYS A 20 -6.84 -22.59 14.73
N GLU A 21 -7.91 -22.78 13.97
CA GLU A 21 -8.18 -24.01 13.22
C GLU A 21 -7.07 -24.27 12.18
N MET A 22 -6.68 -23.26 11.42
CA MET A 22 -5.58 -23.33 10.46
C MET A 22 -4.25 -23.70 11.15
N ALA A 23 -3.95 -23.12 12.32
CA ALA A 23 -2.77 -23.44 13.11
C ALA A 23 -2.78 -24.90 13.60
N ALA A 24 -3.92 -25.37 14.09
CA ALA A 24 -4.11 -26.74 14.56
C ALA A 24 -3.97 -27.74 13.39
N TYR A 25 -4.57 -27.43 12.24
CA TYR A 25 -4.45 -28.26 11.04
C TYR A 25 -2.99 -28.41 10.60
N TYR A 26 -2.25 -27.30 10.42
CA TYR A 26 -0.85 -27.40 10.00
C TYR A 26 0.00 -28.13 11.02
N ARG A 27 -0.26 -27.93 12.31
CA ARG A 27 0.44 -28.68 13.37
C ARG A 27 0.18 -30.19 13.28
N SER A 28 -1.07 -30.59 12.98
CA SER A 28 -1.44 -32.01 12.86
C SER A 28 -0.73 -32.74 11.71
N ILE A 29 -0.33 -32.01 10.66
CA ILE A 29 0.41 -32.54 9.52
C ILE A 29 1.92 -32.24 9.59
N GLY A 30 2.44 -31.87 10.78
CA GLY A 30 3.87 -31.62 11.01
C GLY A 30 4.42 -30.34 10.39
N SER A 31 3.55 -29.33 10.15
CA SER A 31 3.92 -28.03 9.58
C SER A 31 3.45 -26.88 10.47
N SER A 32 3.68 -25.65 10.03
CA SER A 32 3.26 -24.43 10.70
C SER A 32 2.72 -23.39 9.71
N ILE A 33 1.97 -22.39 10.21
CA ILE A 33 1.52 -21.24 9.41
C ILE A 33 2.72 -20.52 8.80
N LYS A 34 3.85 -20.39 9.55
CA LYS A 34 5.05 -19.74 9.07
C LYS A 34 5.66 -20.50 7.88
N GLU A 35 5.79 -21.80 7.98
CA GLU A 35 6.32 -22.62 6.87
C GLU A 35 5.43 -22.55 5.63
N ARG A 36 4.10 -22.50 5.82
CA ARG A 36 3.18 -22.32 4.71
C ARG A 36 3.31 -20.95 4.05
N LEU A 37 3.51 -19.90 4.86
CA LEU A 37 3.78 -18.55 4.36
C LEU A 37 5.10 -18.50 3.57
N GLU A 38 6.17 -19.11 4.07
CA GLU A 38 7.45 -19.17 3.36
C GLU A 38 7.32 -19.98 2.04
N ALA A 39 6.53 -21.05 2.03
CA ALA A 39 6.24 -21.79 0.79
C ALA A 39 5.47 -20.95 -0.24
N ILE A 40 4.57 -20.08 0.21
CA ILE A 40 3.87 -19.11 -0.66
C ILE A 40 4.88 -18.11 -1.23
N TYR A 41 5.76 -17.56 -0.41
CA TYR A 41 6.79 -16.64 -0.87
C TYR A 41 7.79 -17.32 -1.84
N ALA A 42 8.16 -18.56 -1.59
CA ALA A 42 9.02 -19.31 -2.50
C ALA A 42 8.37 -19.53 -3.88
N LYS A 43 7.04 -19.68 -3.92
CA LYS A 43 6.29 -19.91 -5.16
C LYS A 43 5.98 -18.64 -5.94
N TYR A 44 5.62 -17.55 -5.23
CA TYR A 44 5.06 -16.34 -5.85
C TYR A 44 5.94 -15.10 -5.71
N GLY A 45 7.08 -15.19 -5.02
CA GLY A 45 7.94 -14.09 -4.65
C GLY A 45 7.58 -13.46 -3.32
N ARG A 46 8.52 -12.72 -2.77
CA ARG A 46 8.38 -12.04 -1.47
C ARG A 46 7.76 -10.65 -1.66
N TYR A 47 6.50 -10.50 -1.30
CA TYR A 47 5.84 -9.21 -1.28
C TYR A 47 6.13 -8.47 0.04
N LEU A 48 6.50 -7.20 -0.08
CA LEU A 48 6.69 -6.30 1.05
C LEU A 48 5.72 -5.11 0.91
N ASN A 49 4.93 -4.86 1.97
CA ASN A 49 4.07 -3.69 2.06
C ASN A 49 4.60 -2.77 3.15
N LYS A 50 4.91 -1.53 2.79
CA LYS A 50 5.40 -0.48 3.72
C LYS A 50 4.69 0.83 3.43
N VAL A 51 4.64 1.70 4.45
CA VAL A 51 4.07 3.04 4.34
C VAL A 51 5.07 4.06 4.87
N ASP A 52 5.26 5.14 4.11
CA ASP A 52 5.95 6.35 4.56
C ASP A 52 4.93 7.48 4.69
N SER A 53 5.18 8.42 5.60
CA SER A 53 4.37 9.61 5.80
C SER A 53 5.23 10.85 5.63
N PHE A 54 4.74 11.81 4.84
CA PHE A 54 5.34 13.12 4.62
C PHE A 54 4.46 14.15 5.29
N GLU A 55 4.98 14.85 6.29
CA GLU A 55 4.23 15.84 7.08
C GLU A 55 4.54 17.25 6.59
N PHE A 56 3.52 18.09 6.56
CA PHE A 56 3.61 19.49 6.12
C PHE A 56 3.15 20.40 7.28
N PRO A 57 4.03 20.67 8.26
CA PRO A 57 3.66 21.46 9.42
C PRO A 57 3.32 22.91 9.03
N GLY A 58 2.45 23.55 9.83
CA GLY A 58 2.07 24.94 9.67
C GLY A 58 0.75 25.15 8.90
N LEU A 59 0.30 26.40 8.87
CA LEU A 59 -1.01 26.80 8.32
C LEU A 59 -1.14 26.50 6.82
N SER A 60 -0.06 26.55 6.06
CA SER A 60 -0.04 26.28 4.61
C SER A 60 0.12 24.78 4.27
N GLY A 61 0.17 23.89 5.26
CA GLY A 61 0.44 22.47 5.03
C GLY A 61 -0.61 21.80 4.16
N MET A 62 -1.89 22.12 4.36
CA MET A 62 -2.98 21.60 3.53
C MET A 62 -2.88 22.06 2.08
N ASP A 63 -2.53 23.34 1.84
CA ASP A 63 -2.40 23.90 0.49
C ASP A 63 -1.20 23.29 -0.23
N LYS A 64 -0.06 23.10 0.45
CA LYS A 64 1.11 22.40 -0.10
C LYS A 64 0.74 20.97 -0.53
N MET A 65 0.09 20.23 0.35
CA MET A 65 -0.37 18.88 0.06
C MET A 65 -1.33 18.85 -1.14
N ALA A 66 -2.28 19.80 -1.23
CA ALA A 66 -3.19 19.92 -2.36
C ALA A 66 -2.44 20.24 -3.66
N GLY A 67 -1.45 21.14 -3.62
CA GLY A 67 -0.58 21.47 -4.73
C GLY A 67 0.23 20.28 -5.26
N ILE A 68 0.83 19.50 -4.36
CA ILE A 68 1.56 18.27 -4.73
C ILE A 68 0.64 17.29 -5.46
N MET A 69 -0.56 17.05 -4.92
CA MET A 69 -1.53 16.14 -5.54
C MET A 69 -2.06 16.66 -6.88
N ALA A 70 -2.19 17.97 -7.04
CA ALA A 70 -2.55 18.58 -8.32
C ALA A 70 -1.43 18.44 -9.35
N GLY A 71 -0.18 18.72 -8.97
CA GLY A 71 0.99 18.57 -9.84
C GLY A 71 1.20 17.13 -10.32
N LEU A 72 1.01 16.14 -9.44
CA LEU A 72 1.09 14.72 -9.81
C LEU A 72 0.00 14.29 -10.79
N ARG A 73 -1.15 14.99 -10.84
CA ARG A 73 -2.21 14.76 -11.82
C ARG A 73 -1.95 15.46 -13.14
N GLU A 74 -1.48 16.71 -13.07
CA GLU A 74 -1.17 17.50 -14.25
C GLU A 74 0.01 16.91 -15.03
N LYS A 75 1.03 16.45 -14.30
CA LYS A 75 2.21 15.81 -14.87
C LYS A 75 2.47 14.46 -14.18
N PRO A 76 1.77 13.39 -14.59
CA PRO A 76 1.99 12.07 -14.03
C PRO A 76 3.41 11.60 -14.18
N LEU A 77 3.91 10.90 -13.17
CA LEU A 77 5.25 10.30 -13.21
C LEU A 77 5.28 9.19 -14.25
N THR A 78 6.29 9.19 -15.08
CA THR A 78 6.56 8.14 -16.09
C THR A 78 7.57 7.11 -15.60
N GLU A 79 8.31 7.46 -14.53
CA GLU A 79 9.32 6.63 -13.90
C GLU A 79 9.39 6.97 -12.40
N ILE A 80 9.67 5.98 -11.56
CA ILE A 80 9.96 6.14 -10.13
C ILE A 80 11.17 5.28 -9.78
N GLY A 81 12.29 5.92 -9.45
CA GLY A 81 13.51 5.23 -9.03
C GLY A 81 14.11 4.26 -10.04
N GLY A 82 14.04 4.59 -11.32
CA GLY A 82 14.54 3.75 -12.42
C GLY A 82 13.54 2.69 -12.91
N TYR A 83 12.34 2.60 -12.28
CA TYR A 83 11.26 1.69 -12.70
C TYR A 83 10.24 2.46 -13.53
N ALA A 84 9.99 2.01 -14.77
CA ALA A 84 8.99 2.61 -15.64
C ALA A 84 7.58 2.46 -15.04
N VAL A 85 6.79 3.53 -15.11
CA VAL A 85 5.38 3.50 -14.73
C VAL A 85 4.58 2.93 -15.90
N THR A 86 3.98 1.76 -15.70
CA THR A 86 3.18 1.06 -16.73
C THR A 86 1.72 1.46 -16.70
N LYS A 87 1.21 1.91 -15.53
CA LYS A 87 -0.17 2.36 -15.38
C LYS A 87 -0.28 3.38 -14.26
N VAL A 88 -1.11 4.41 -14.49
CA VAL A 88 -1.54 5.35 -13.45
C VAL A 88 -3.06 5.29 -13.36
N VAL A 89 -3.60 5.17 -12.14
CA VAL A 89 -5.03 5.22 -11.87
C VAL A 89 -5.31 6.36 -10.89
N ASP A 90 -6.14 7.31 -11.30
CA ASP A 90 -6.66 8.35 -10.40
C ASP A 90 -8.07 7.98 -9.91
N TYR A 91 -8.19 7.71 -8.64
CA TYR A 91 -9.48 7.37 -8.01
C TYR A 91 -10.46 8.54 -7.91
N LYS A 92 -10.07 9.76 -8.31
CA LYS A 92 -11.04 10.84 -8.58
C LYS A 92 -11.84 10.59 -9.86
N ASN A 93 -11.28 9.83 -10.80
CA ASN A 93 -11.93 9.46 -12.05
C ASN A 93 -12.86 8.25 -11.84
N THR A 94 -14.10 8.54 -11.45
CA THR A 94 -15.11 7.50 -11.18
C THR A 94 -15.54 6.74 -12.43
N ALA A 95 -15.41 7.36 -13.62
CA ALA A 95 -15.74 6.72 -14.88
C ALA A 95 -14.76 5.57 -15.22
N GLU A 96 -13.49 5.73 -14.86
CA GLU A 96 -12.46 4.71 -15.06
C GLU A 96 -12.53 3.61 -13.99
N THR A 97 -12.71 4.00 -12.73
CA THR A 97 -12.60 3.07 -11.60
C THR A 97 -13.91 2.33 -11.30
N GLY A 98 -15.05 2.89 -11.64
CA GLY A 98 -16.37 2.39 -11.23
C GLY A 98 -16.63 2.48 -9.72
N LEU A 99 -15.78 3.19 -8.98
CA LEU A 99 -15.82 3.32 -7.52
C LEU A 99 -16.14 4.76 -7.09
N PRO A 100 -16.62 4.98 -5.85
CA PRO A 100 -16.78 6.33 -5.31
C PRO A 100 -15.46 7.11 -5.37
N ALA A 101 -15.56 8.42 -5.69
CA ALA A 101 -14.40 9.29 -5.81
C ALA A 101 -13.55 9.34 -4.54
N ALA A 102 -12.26 9.16 -4.69
CA ALA A 102 -11.27 9.25 -3.62
C ALA A 102 -10.03 10.01 -4.08
N ASN A 103 -9.41 10.78 -3.19
CA ASN A 103 -8.18 11.49 -3.51
C ASN A 103 -6.97 10.55 -3.38
N VAL A 104 -6.82 9.63 -4.33
CA VAL A 104 -5.79 8.59 -4.35
C VAL A 104 -5.25 8.46 -5.75
N LEU A 105 -3.91 8.40 -5.88
CA LEU A 105 -3.21 8.03 -7.11
C LEU A 105 -2.51 6.69 -6.91
N VAL A 106 -2.65 5.79 -7.87
CA VAL A 106 -1.99 4.48 -7.87
C VAL A 106 -1.10 4.39 -9.11
N TYR A 107 0.18 4.18 -8.88
CA TYR A 107 1.19 3.92 -9.90
C TYR A 107 1.53 2.43 -9.89
N THR A 108 1.36 1.76 -11.02
CA THR A 108 1.87 0.40 -11.24
C THR A 108 3.18 0.51 -12.00
N LEU A 109 4.20 -0.16 -11.52
CA LEU A 109 5.54 -0.11 -12.07
C LEU A 109 5.87 -1.38 -12.84
N GLU A 110 6.84 -1.30 -13.71
CA GLU A 110 7.45 -2.48 -14.32
C GLU A 110 7.91 -3.46 -13.23
N GLY A 111 7.73 -4.77 -13.48
CA GLY A 111 8.02 -5.80 -12.48
C GLY A 111 6.94 -5.98 -11.41
N GLY A 112 5.81 -5.25 -11.49
CA GLY A 112 4.63 -5.48 -10.63
C GLY A 112 4.64 -4.76 -9.28
N ALA A 113 5.65 -3.95 -8.98
CA ALA A 113 5.62 -3.08 -7.81
C ALA A 113 4.54 -1.99 -7.95
N THR A 114 3.98 -1.54 -6.83
CA THR A 114 3.00 -0.44 -6.83
C THR A 114 3.35 0.63 -5.81
N VAL A 115 3.02 1.87 -6.16
CA VAL A 115 3.11 3.03 -5.27
C VAL A 115 1.75 3.71 -5.23
N ILE A 116 1.21 3.89 -4.03
CA ILE A 116 -0.07 4.58 -3.81
C ILE A 116 0.20 5.87 -3.06
N VAL A 117 -0.19 7.00 -3.64
CA VAL A 117 -0.07 8.32 -3.00
C VAL A 117 -1.45 8.79 -2.54
N ARG A 118 -1.58 9.03 -1.24
CA ARG A 118 -2.85 9.41 -0.63
C ARG A 118 -2.66 10.49 0.43
N PRO A 119 -3.26 11.68 0.25
CA PRO A 119 -3.29 12.69 1.29
C PRO A 119 -4.23 12.28 2.43
N SER A 120 -3.91 12.70 3.65
CA SER A 120 -4.83 12.60 4.78
C SER A 120 -5.96 13.61 4.63
N GLY A 121 -7.18 13.23 5.05
CA GLY A 121 -8.32 14.14 5.07
C GLY A 121 -8.39 15.05 6.29
N THR A 122 -7.63 14.76 7.34
CA THR A 122 -7.72 15.44 8.64
C THR A 122 -6.41 16.05 9.12
N GLU A 123 -5.30 15.66 8.52
CA GLU A 123 -3.97 16.11 8.93
C GLU A 123 -3.16 16.51 7.70
N PRO A 124 -2.28 17.52 7.79
CA PRO A 124 -1.44 17.96 6.67
C PRO A 124 -0.30 16.97 6.42
N LYS A 125 -0.64 15.80 5.92
CA LYS A 125 0.32 14.74 5.57
C LYS A 125 -0.10 13.93 4.34
N ILE A 126 0.87 13.52 3.55
CA ILE A 126 0.71 12.55 2.47
C ILE A 126 1.27 11.21 2.94
N LYS A 127 0.48 10.16 2.80
CA LYS A 127 0.93 8.78 2.97
C LYS A 127 1.24 8.16 1.63
N THR A 128 2.38 7.49 1.55
CA THR A 128 2.79 6.73 0.37
C THR A 128 2.90 5.27 0.77
N TYR A 129 2.10 4.42 0.12
CA TYR A 129 2.13 2.98 0.34
C TYR A 129 2.93 2.35 -0.79
N PHE A 130 3.89 1.51 -0.42
CA PHE A 130 4.73 0.77 -1.34
C PHE A 130 4.36 -0.71 -1.24
N THR A 131 4.09 -1.33 -2.37
CA THR A 131 4.10 -2.78 -2.50
C THR A 131 5.26 -3.12 -3.42
N THR A 132 6.27 -3.80 -2.89
CA THR A 132 7.45 -4.22 -3.64
C THR A 132 7.55 -5.74 -3.67
N LEU A 133 8.24 -6.26 -4.66
CA LEU A 133 8.39 -7.69 -4.89
C LEU A 133 9.87 -8.01 -5.11
N GLY A 134 10.36 -8.99 -4.37
CA GLY A 134 11.72 -9.51 -4.51
C GLY A 134 11.75 -11.04 -4.41
N LYS A 135 12.87 -11.64 -4.77
CA LYS A 135 13.11 -13.06 -4.50
C LYS A 135 13.21 -13.36 -2.99
N ASP A 136 13.67 -12.34 -2.23
CA ASP A 136 13.77 -12.37 -0.79
C ASP A 136 13.38 -11.01 -0.18
N LEU A 137 13.40 -10.92 1.16
CA LEU A 137 13.04 -9.70 1.88
C LEU A 137 14.03 -8.57 1.61
N ALA A 138 15.32 -8.87 1.50
CA ALA A 138 16.36 -7.86 1.30
C ALA A 138 16.21 -7.16 -0.06
N GLU A 139 15.90 -7.91 -1.11
CA GLU A 139 15.64 -7.35 -2.44
C GLU A 139 14.37 -6.50 -2.46
N ALA A 140 13.28 -6.97 -1.81
CA ALA A 140 12.05 -6.19 -1.70
C ALA A 140 12.24 -4.88 -0.89
N GLU A 141 13.04 -4.90 0.18
CA GLU A 141 13.41 -3.72 0.97
C GLU A 141 14.32 -2.76 0.18
N ALA A 142 15.29 -3.28 -0.57
CA ALA A 142 16.13 -2.46 -1.45
C ALA A 142 15.29 -1.74 -2.51
N GLN A 143 14.35 -2.43 -3.16
CA GLN A 143 13.42 -1.82 -4.11
C GLN A 143 12.59 -0.73 -3.43
N LYS A 144 12.00 -1.01 -2.24
CA LYS A 144 11.23 -0.01 -1.49
C LYS A 144 12.07 1.24 -1.21
N LYS A 145 13.33 1.06 -0.80
CA LYS A 145 14.23 2.18 -0.51
C LYS A 145 14.45 3.05 -1.74
N VAL A 146 14.74 2.45 -2.89
CA VAL A 146 14.95 3.17 -4.16
C VAL A 146 13.70 3.98 -4.54
N LEU A 147 12.50 3.38 -4.45
CA LEU A 147 11.24 4.06 -4.74
C LEU A 147 10.96 5.22 -3.78
N ALA A 148 11.23 5.01 -2.48
CA ALA A 148 11.02 6.04 -1.47
C ALA A 148 11.98 7.22 -1.64
N ASP A 149 13.27 6.95 -1.90
CA ASP A 149 14.28 7.99 -2.12
C ASP A 149 13.95 8.82 -3.38
N ALA A 150 13.42 8.21 -4.43
CA ALA A 150 12.99 8.91 -5.65
C ALA A 150 11.76 9.80 -5.43
N LEU A 151 10.83 9.41 -4.56
CA LEU A 151 9.62 10.19 -4.28
C LEU A 151 9.83 11.29 -3.23
N LYS A 152 10.84 11.16 -2.39
CA LYS A 152 11.12 12.12 -1.33
C LYS A 152 11.22 13.58 -1.81
N PRO A 153 11.97 13.93 -2.88
CA PRO A 153 12.04 15.32 -3.36
C PRO A 153 10.73 15.83 -3.98
N ILE A 154 9.80 14.95 -4.36
CA ILE A 154 8.51 15.30 -4.94
C ILE A 154 7.46 15.52 -3.84
N LEU A 155 7.57 14.80 -2.73
CA LEU A 155 6.60 14.74 -1.65
C LEU A 155 7.05 15.42 -0.36
N ALA A 156 8.21 16.05 -0.33
CA ALA A 156 8.77 16.70 0.87
C ALA A 156 8.65 18.23 0.83
#